data_5b0a6cc6326d9fde143c2308f867c037
#
_entry.id   5b0a6cc6326d9fde143c2308f867c037
#
_cell.length_a   1.000
_cell.length_b   1.000
_cell.length_c   1.000
_cell.angle_alpha   90.00
_cell.angle_beta   90.00
_cell.angle_gamma   90.00
#
_symmetry.space_group_name_H-M   'P 1'
#
loop_
_entity.id
_entity.type
_entity.pdbx_description
1 polymer ?
#
loop_
_entity_poly.entity_id
_entity_poly.type
_entity_poly.pdbx_seq_one_letter_code
_entity_poly.pdbx_strand_id
1 'polypeptide(L)'
;MGFSWPTSGFTPLVFFGLIPLLLTEDFIIKDNLGKKNLRVFFYSFIAFLTWNIITTWWIINSSVLGVIFANIINTSLYSLVFFIYSLAKRKLGVNPGVIFLTTLWISFEKFHLNWQFSWPWLNLGNVFSERVEWIQWYEYT
;
A
#
# COMPACT_ATOMS: atom_id res chain seq x y z
N MET A 1 -2.86 -3.99 7.51
CA MET A 1 -1.43 -3.89 7.15
C MET A 1 -0.56 -3.50 8.35
N GLY A 2 -0.76 -2.37 9.02
CA GLY A 2 0.13 -1.95 10.12
C GLY A 2 0.38 -3.01 11.20
N PHE A 3 -0.64 -3.70 11.62
CA PHE A 3 -0.53 -4.79 12.62
C PHE A 3 0.08 -6.10 12.10
N SER A 4 0.45 -6.19 10.85
CA SER A 4 1.20 -7.32 10.29
C SER A 4 2.70 -7.06 10.24
N TRP A 5 3.16 -5.83 10.56
CA TRP A 5 4.55 -5.41 10.44
C TRP A 5 5.40 -5.99 11.58
N PRO A 6 6.69 -6.38 11.34
CA PRO A 6 7.60 -6.76 12.42
C PRO A 6 7.83 -5.52 13.32
N THR A 7 8.10 -5.66 14.57
CA THR A 7 8.61 -6.72 15.46
C THR A 7 7.55 -7.34 16.36
N SER A 8 6.30 -6.92 16.28
CA SER A 8 5.22 -7.41 17.14
C SER A 8 3.94 -7.74 16.35
N GLY A 9 4.02 -7.71 15.04
CA GLY A 9 2.88 -7.90 14.16
C GLY A 9 2.54 -9.37 13.90
N PHE A 10 1.29 -9.60 13.53
CA PHE A 10 0.81 -10.91 13.08
C PHE A 10 0.85 -10.97 11.55
N THR A 11 1.92 -11.52 10.99
CA THR A 11 2.22 -11.60 9.55
C THR A 11 1.02 -11.99 8.66
N PRO A 12 0.17 -12.99 8.99
CA PRO A 12 -0.99 -13.36 8.15
C PRO A 12 -1.97 -12.22 7.85
N LEU A 13 -2.01 -11.17 8.67
CA LEU A 13 -2.90 -10.03 8.43
C LEU A 13 -2.55 -9.24 7.16
N VAL A 14 -1.34 -9.40 6.62
CA VAL A 14 -0.98 -8.74 5.35
C VAL A 14 -1.89 -9.15 4.20
N PHE A 15 -2.27 -10.43 4.14
CA PHE A 15 -3.15 -10.96 3.09
C PHE A 15 -4.55 -10.36 3.10
N PHE A 16 -4.98 -9.84 4.23
CA PHE A 16 -6.28 -9.19 4.40
C PHE A 16 -6.19 -7.66 4.44
N GLY A 17 -4.98 -7.12 4.44
CA GLY A 17 -4.73 -5.72 4.73
C GLY A 17 -5.33 -4.73 3.72
N LEU A 18 -5.48 -5.12 2.46
CA LEU A 18 -6.10 -4.28 1.42
C LEU A 18 -7.61 -4.49 1.27
N ILE A 19 -8.18 -5.57 1.83
CA ILE A 19 -9.60 -5.90 1.65
C ILE A 19 -10.53 -4.73 2.05
N PRO A 20 -10.37 -4.11 3.23
CA PRO A 20 -11.25 -2.98 3.60
C PRO A 20 -11.21 -1.83 2.61
N LEU A 21 -10.03 -1.54 2.05
CA LEU A 21 -9.86 -0.48 1.07
C LEU A 21 -10.50 -0.83 -0.28
N LEU A 22 -10.37 -2.08 -0.72
CA LEU A 22 -11.01 -2.59 -1.94
C LEU A 22 -12.54 -2.55 -1.82
N LEU A 23 -13.09 -2.93 -0.66
CA LEU A 23 -14.53 -2.85 -0.40
C LEU A 23 -15.03 -1.40 -0.36
N THR A 24 -14.25 -0.50 0.22
CA THR A 24 -14.54 0.94 0.24
C THR A 24 -14.57 1.52 -1.19
N GLU A 25 -13.62 1.12 -2.03
CA GLU A 25 -13.58 1.52 -3.44
C GLU A 25 -14.82 1.02 -4.18
N ASP A 26 -15.18 -0.25 -4.03
CA ASP A 26 -16.39 -0.82 -4.63
C ASP A 26 -17.67 -0.07 -4.20
N PHE A 27 -17.77 0.27 -2.92
CA PHE A 27 -18.88 1.04 -2.39
C PHE A 27 -18.95 2.44 -3.05
N ILE A 28 -17.82 3.15 -3.11
CA ILE A 28 -17.74 4.49 -3.71
C ILE A 28 -18.13 4.47 -5.20
N ILE A 29 -17.71 3.44 -5.93
CA ILE A 29 -17.99 3.35 -7.36
C ILE A 29 -19.46 3.04 -7.64
N LYS A 30 -20.11 2.24 -6.79
CA LYS A 30 -21.53 1.90 -6.89
C LYS A 30 -22.44 3.03 -6.40
N ASP A 31 -21.95 3.87 -5.51
CA ASP A 31 -22.69 5.00 -4.96
C ASP A 31 -23.00 6.06 -6.04
N ASN A 32 -24.17 6.69 -5.93
CA ASN A 32 -24.59 7.77 -6.83
C ASN A 32 -24.10 9.17 -6.41
N LEU A 33 -23.38 9.26 -5.31
CA LEU A 33 -22.76 10.50 -4.86
C LEU A 33 -21.62 10.91 -5.83
N GLY A 34 -21.57 12.17 -6.20
CA GLY A 34 -20.57 12.70 -7.13
C GLY A 34 -19.12 12.59 -6.62
N LYS A 35 -18.18 13.05 -7.44
CA LYS A 35 -16.74 13.14 -7.12
C LYS A 35 -16.08 11.79 -6.75
N LYS A 36 -16.48 10.70 -7.39
CA LYS A 36 -15.97 9.34 -7.13
C LYS A 36 -14.43 9.28 -7.11
N ASN A 37 -13.78 9.90 -8.07
CA ASN A 37 -12.32 9.92 -8.17
C ASN A 37 -11.65 10.55 -6.96
N LEU A 38 -12.16 11.72 -6.52
CA LEU A 38 -11.64 12.41 -5.36
C LEU A 38 -11.86 11.59 -4.08
N ARG A 39 -13.01 10.96 -3.94
CA ARG A 39 -13.35 10.10 -2.79
C ARG A 39 -12.43 8.88 -2.74
N VAL A 40 -12.22 8.18 -3.85
CA VAL A 40 -11.28 7.04 -3.91
C VAL A 40 -9.88 7.47 -3.49
N PHE A 41 -9.37 8.57 -4.06
CA PHE A 41 -8.05 9.07 -3.68
C PHE A 41 -7.98 9.46 -2.19
N PHE A 42 -8.97 10.15 -1.68
CA PHE A 42 -9.00 10.61 -0.28
C PHE A 42 -9.05 9.44 0.73
N TYR A 43 -9.91 8.45 0.50
CA TYR A 43 -9.99 7.28 1.39
C TYR A 43 -8.74 6.41 1.30
N SER A 44 -8.15 6.25 0.11
CA SER A 44 -6.86 5.56 -0.01
C SER A 44 -5.74 6.33 0.69
N PHE A 45 -5.75 7.66 0.61
CA PHE A 45 -4.78 8.50 1.32
C PHE A 45 -4.87 8.31 2.83
N ILE A 46 -6.07 8.33 3.42
CA ILE A 46 -6.26 8.09 4.85
C ILE A 46 -5.77 6.68 5.24
N ALA A 47 -6.14 5.66 4.46
CA ALA A 47 -5.75 4.29 4.74
C ALA A 47 -4.23 4.10 4.70
N PHE A 48 -3.56 4.61 3.67
CA PHE A 48 -2.11 4.51 3.54
C PHE A 48 -1.36 5.43 4.52
N LEU A 49 -1.90 6.59 4.87
CA LEU A 49 -1.34 7.44 5.92
C LEU A 49 -1.35 6.73 7.27
N THR A 50 -2.48 6.12 7.60
CA THR A 50 -2.60 5.35 8.84
C THR A 50 -1.61 4.19 8.86
N TRP A 51 -1.47 3.47 7.76
CA TRP A 51 -0.48 2.41 7.65
C TRP A 51 0.95 2.93 7.81
N ASN A 52 1.33 4.00 7.11
CA ASN A 52 2.65 4.64 7.23
C ASN A 52 2.94 5.03 8.68
N ILE A 53 2.04 5.76 9.35
CA ILE A 53 2.23 6.22 10.72
C ILE A 53 2.44 5.03 11.67
N ILE A 54 1.62 3.99 11.57
CA ILE A 54 1.73 2.82 12.46
C ILE A 54 3.06 2.08 12.26
N THR A 55 3.57 2.02 11.02
CA THR A 55 4.78 1.24 10.72
C THR A 55 6.07 2.04 10.88
N THR A 56 6.03 3.37 10.73
CA THR A 56 7.24 4.21 10.70
C THR A 56 7.31 5.23 11.85
N TRP A 57 6.45 5.13 12.86
CA TRP A 57 6.40 6.07 14.00
C TRP A 57 7.76 6.24 14.71
N TRP A 58 8.54 5.17 14.78
CA TRP A 58 9.85 5.14 15.46
C TRP A 58 10.91 6.05 14.80
N ILE A 59 10.74 6.40 13.53
CA ILE A 59 11.66 7.28 12.78
C ILE A 59 11.62 8.72 13.31
N ILE A 60 10.55 9.09 14.03
CA ILE A 60 10.42 10.42 14.65
C ILE A 60 11.59 10.76 15.59
N ASN A 61 12.21 9.72 16.19
CA ASN A 61 13.35 9.87 17.06
C ASN A 61 14.64 10.31 16.31
N SER A 62 14.67 10.12 14.99
CA SER A 62 15.78 10.52 14.13
C SER A 62 15.55 11.92 13.55
N SER A 63 14.38 12.19 12.98
CA SER A 63 14.05 13.48 12.36
C SER A 63 12.53 13.66 12.24
N VAL A 64 11.97 14.58 12.98
CA VAL A 64 10.54 14.91 12.94
C VAL A 64 10.12 15.40 11.54
N LEU A 65 10.85 16.36 10.97
CA LEU A 65 10.55 16.91 9.64
C LEU A 65 10.72 15.84 8.56
N GLY A 66 11.78 15.03 8.65
CA GLY A 66 12.02 13.94 7.71
C GLY A 66 10.89 12.92 7.69
N VAL A 67 10.38 12.53 8.85
CA VAL A 67 9.27 11.59 8.95
C VAL A 67 7.96 12.16 8.40
N ILE A 68 7.65 13.42 8.68
CA ILE A 68 6.44 14.06 8.14
C ILE A 68 6.49 14.08 6.61
N PHE A 69 7.63 14.54 6.05
CA PHE A 69 7.82 14.63 4.61
C PHE A 69 7.74 13.26 3.93
N ALA A 70 8.45 12.26 4.48
CA ALA A 70 8.43 10.90 3.98
C ALA A 70 7.02 10.29 4.03
N ASN A 71 6.29 10.44 5.14
CA ASN A 71 4.92 9.93 5.25
C ASN A 71 3.98 10.56 4.22
N ILE A 72 4.07 11.88 3.99
CA ILE A 72 3.22 12.56 3.00
C ILE A 72 3.53 12.07 1.59
N ILE A 73 4.82 11.99 1.22
CA ILE A 73 5.22 11.53 -0.12
C ILE A 73 4.80 10.08 -0.34
N ASN A 74 5.17 9.19 0.56
CA ASN A 74 4.85 7.77 0.43
C ASN A 74 3.35 7.53 0.38
N THR A 75 2.59 8.14 1.27
CA THR A 75 1.13 8.04 1.25
C THR A 75 0.54 8.51 -0.08
N SER A 76 1.04 9.62 -0.61
CA SER A 76 0.58 10.15 -1.90
C SER A 76 0.86 9.18 -3.04
N LEU A 77 2.04 8.57 -3.06
CA LEU A 77 2.44 7.61 -4.09
C LEU A 77 1.62 6.32 -4.03
N TYR A 78 1.46 5.71 -2.85
CA TYR A 78 0.59 4.54 -2.68
C TYR A 78 -0.87 4.84 -3.06
N SER A 79 -1.35 6.04 -2.70
CA SER A 79 -2.71 6.48 -3.07
C SER A 79 -2.86 6.67 -4.57
N LEU A 80 -1.82 7.16 -5.23
CA LEU A 80 -1.80 7.28 -6.69
C LEU A 80 -1.84 5.89 -7.36
N VAL A 81 -1.05 4.94 -6.88
CA VAL A 81 -1.07 3.55 -7.35
C VAL A 81 -2.47 2.96 -7.23
N PHE A 82 -3.10 3.11 -6.07
CA PHE A 82 -4.45 2.60 -5.84
C PHE A 82 -5.50 3.33 -6.70
N PHE A 83 -5.34 4.61 -6.90
CA PHE A 83 -6.20 5.41 -7.77
C PHE A 83 -6.12 4.96 -9.23
N ILE A 84 -4.90 4.73 -9.75
CA ILE A 84 -4.69 4.21 -11.10
C ILE A 84 -5.34 2.82 -11.24
N TYR A 85 -5.19 1.95 -10.23
CA TYR A 85 -5.90 0.67 -10.18
C TYR A 85 -7.42 0.86 -10.29
N SER A 86 -8.02 1.76 -9.51
CA SER A 86 -9.47 1.99 -9.55
C SER A 86 -9.94 2.46 -10.92
N LEU A 87 -9.15 3.28 -11.62
CA LEU A 87 -9.44 3.68 -12.99
C LEU A 87 -9.37 2.49 -13.97
N ALA A 88 -8.34 1.67 -13.84
CA ALA A 88 -8.15 0.47 -14.68
C ALA A 88 -9.27 -0.56 -14.45
N LYS A 89 -9.60 -0.85 -13.19
CA LYS A 89 -10.68 -1.78 -12.82
C LYS A 89 -12.03 -1.38 -13.42
N ARG A 90 -12.35 -0.09 -13.45
CA ARG A 90 -13.59 0.41 -14.06
C ARG A 90 -13.65 0.20 -15.57
N LYS A 91 -12.52 0.12 -16.24
CA LYS A 91 -12.42 -0.12 -17.69
C LYS A 91 -12.29 -1.60 -18.06
N LEU A 92 -11.52 -2.34 -17.28
CA LEU A 92 -11.12 -3.71 -17.60
C LEU A 92 -12.02 -4.77 -16.94
N GLY A 93 -12.76 -4.40 -15.89
CA GLY A 93 -13.50 -5.32 -15.04
C GLY A 93 -12.70 -5.78 -13.81
N VAL A 94 -13.35 -6.58 -12.94
CA VAL A 94 -12.80 -6.92 -11.61
C VAL A 94 -11.56 -7.79 -11.72
N ASN A 95 -11.63 -8.93 -12.43
CA ASN A 95 -10.53 -9.89 -12.47
C ASN A 95 -9.26 -9.32 -13.15
N PRO A 96 -9.33 -8.71 -14.36
CA PRO A 96 -8.15 -8.05 -14.92
C PRO A 96 -7.68 -6.87 -14.07
N GLY A 97 -8.60 -6.17 -13.39
CA GLY A 97 -8.24 -5.09 -12.48
C GLY A 97 -7.37 -5.56 -11.30
N VAL A 98 -7.67 -6.71 -10.70
CA VAL A 98 -6.85 -7.28 -9.62
C VAL A 98 -5.46 -7.68 -10.12
N ILE A 99 -5.37 -8.32 -11.29
CA ILE A 99 -4.07 -8.65 -11.92
C ILE A 99 -3.27 -7.37 -12.17
N PHE A 100 -3.94 -6.33 -12.69
CA PHE A 100 -3.32 -5.02 -12.91
C PHE A 100 -2.81 -4.39 -11.62
N LEU A 101 -3.59 -4.46 -10.51
CA LEU A 101 -3.14 -3.97 -9.21
C LEU A 101 -1.85 -4.66 -8.76
N THR A 102 -1.80 -5.99 -8.84
CA THR A 102 -0.63 -6.78 -8.44
C THR A 102 0.60 -6.38 -9.26
N THR A 103 0.46 -6.31 -10.58
CA THR A 103 1.57 -5.92 -11.48
C THR A 103 2.03 -4.49 -11.22
N LEU A 104 1.07 -3.56 -11.08
CA LEU A 104 1.36 -2.16 -10.81
C LEU A 104 2.06 -1.98 -9.45
N TRP A 105 1.61 -2.73 -8.43
CA TRP A 105 2.21 -2.68 -7.10
C TRP A 105 3.65 -3.15 -7.10
N ILE A 106 3.94 -4.31 -7.69
CA ILE A 106 5.31 -4.85 -7.80
C ILE A 106 6.21 -3.88 -8.60
N SER A 107 5.70 -3.34 -9.70
CA SER A 107 6.44 -2.36 -10.51
C SER A 107 6.74 -1.08 -9.73
N PHE A 108 5.78 -0.62 -8.94
CA PHE A 108 5.94 0.54 -8.08
C PHE A 108 6.95 0.30 -6.97
N GLU A 109 6.90 -0.84 -6.27
CA GLU A 109 7.91 -1.18 -5.25
C GLU A 109 9.30 -1.24 -5.84
N LYS A 110 9.47 -1.87 -7.00
CA LYS A 110 10.77 -1.91 -7.71
C LYS A 110 11.25 -0.52 -8.10
N PHE A 111 10.39 0.33 -8.62
CA PHE A 111 10.71 1.74 -8.90
C PHE A 111 11.11 2.46 -7.62
N HIS A 112 10.32 2.30 -6.56
CA HIS A 112 10.50 3.00 -5.29
C HIS A 112 11.81 2.62 -4.57
N LEU A 113 12.37 1.46 -4.84
CA LEU A 113 13.68 1.05 -4.34
C LEU A 113 14.85 1.70 -5.08
N ASN A 114 14.66 2.14 -6.34
CA ASN A 114 15.74 2.55 -7.24
C ASN A 114 15.77 4.04 -7.56
N TRP A 115 15.00 4.86 -6.87
CA TRP A 115 15.00 6.31 -7.08
C TRP A 115 15.64 7.06 -5.89
N GLN A 116 15.81 8.38 -6.02
CA GLN A 116 16.54 9.21 -5.04
C GLN A 116 15.87 9.30 -3.67
N PHE A 117 14.53 9.13 -3.60
CA PHE A 117 13.76 9.12 -2.36
C PHE A 117 13.29 7.71 -2.00
N SER A 118 14.18 6.72 -2.15
CA SER A 118 13.86 5.33 -1.83
C SER A 118 13.43 5.18 -0.37
N TRP A 119 12.34 4.43 -0.17
CA TRP A 119 11.78 4.17 1.16
C TRP A 119 11.44 2.69 1.30
N PRO A 120 12.44 1.85 1.56
CA PRO A 120 12.27 0.40 1.53
C PRO A 120 11.42 -0.17 2.66
N TRP A 121 11.17 0.62 3.72
CA TRP A 121 10.53 0.16 4.96
C TRP A 121 9.13 -0.40 4.77
N LEU A 122 8.41 0.05 3.75
CA LEU A 122 7.02 -0.31 3.50
C LEU A 122 6.82 -1.34 2.38
N ASN A 123 7.89 -1.93 1.86
CA ASN A 123 7.76 -3.02 0.90
C ASN A 123 7.06 -4.22 1.55
N LEU A 124 6.08 -4.80 0.86
CA LEU A 124 5.29 -5.90 1.40
C LEU A 124 6.12 -7.11 1.79
N GLY A 125 7.24 -7.34 1.11
CA GLY A 125 8.19 -8.40 1.46
C GLY A 125 8.75 -8.29 2.88
N ASN A 126 8.88 -7.08 3.42
CA ASN A 126 9.42 -6.86 4.78
C ASN A 126 8.53 -7.43 5.90
N VAL A 127 7.25 -7.64 5.63
CA VAL A 127 6.33 -8.29 6.58
C VAL A 127 6.82 -9.70 6.95
N PHE A 128 7.57 -10.35 6.06
CA PHE A 128 8.06 -11.72 6.23
C PHE A 128 9.48 -11.79 6.82
N SER A 129 10.07 -10.66 7.23
CA SER A 129 11.46 -10.65 7.75
C SER A 129 11.66 -11.52 8.98
N GLU A 130 10.63 -11.76 9.79
CA GLU A 130 10.65 -12.68 10.93
C GLU A 130 10.16 -14.10 10.59
N ARG A 131 9.73 -14.33 9.36
CA ARG A 131 9.17 -15.58 8.85
C ARG A 131 9.74 -15.90 7.46
N VAL A 132 11.05 -15.84 7.36
CA VAL A 132 11.77 -16.02 6.10
C VAL A 132 11.44 -17.36 5.44
N GLU A 133 11.16 -18.38 6.24
CA GLU A 133 10.73 -19.69 5.79
C GLU A 133 9.48 -19.67 4.90
N TRP A 134 8.64 -18.66 5.01
CA TRP A 134 7.42 -18.54 4.19
C TRP A 134 7.70 -18.03 2.78
N ILE A 135 8.85 -17.41 2.56
CA ILE A 135 9.24 -16.82 1.29
C ILE A 135 10.50 -17.44 0.68
N GLN A 136 11.06 -18.50 1.30
CA GLN A 136 12.26 -19.17 0.78
C GLN A 136 12.11 -19.74 -0.64
N TRP A 137 10.88 -19.99 -1.08
CA TRP A 137 10.62 -20.42 -2.45
C TRP A 137 11.05 -19.38 -3.51
N TYR A 138 11.27 -18.10 -3.16
CA TYR A 138 11.87 -17.10 -4.04
C TYR A 138 13.30 -17.46 -4.48
N GLU A 139 13.97 -18.33 -3.74
CA GLU A 139 15.32 -18.78 -4.08
C GLU A 139 15.35 -19.64 -5.36
N TYR A 140 14.18 -20.18 -5.76
CA TYR A 140 14.00 -21.07 -6.91
C TYR A 140 13.27 -20.41 -8.09
N THR A 141 12.93 -19.14 -8.00
CA THR A 141 12.22 -18.38 -9.04
C THR A 141 13.00 -17.17 -9.52
#